data_ac436f76e0bb71840e3cb278628b67b7
#
_entry.id   ac436f76e0bb71840e3cb278628b67b7
#
_cell.length_a   1.000
_cell.length_b   1.000
_cell.length_c   1.000
_cell.angle_alpha   90.00
_cell.angle_beta   90.00
_cell.angle_gamma   90.00
#
_symmetry.space_group_name_H-M   'P 1'
#
loop_
_entity.id
_entity.type
_entity.pdbx_description
1 polymer ?
#
loop_
_entity_poly.entity_id
_entity_poly.type
_entity_poly.pdbx_seq_one_letter_code
_entity_poly.pdbx_strand_id
1 'polypeptide(L)'
;QGITITNTPMDNFPDEQRATFCGVNEPKSTSYVKEYQIPTACTKPLAIKVAPDGNVWFVESNVGNIAKFDPVSETFTEFENEVWPDGARTMSWGMDYSSDGAMWYTDGSFDTIWRFDTIDEKYDAISYPVSEEGSLPQKLSIHGSNMIFTDFTGSKITFFDLAQNVDELAYSSIVAPIPNSFTGDFAVDSKNNLWYTNWVPETTGFLLSFNIEKYKQDSFLQSTGME
;
A
#
# COMPACT_ATOMS: atom_id res chain seq x y z
N GLN A 1 -12.17 -11.45 22.41
CA GLN A 1 -11.16 -11.07 23.41
C GLN A 1 -10.21 -10.13 22.71
N GLY A 2 -10.17 -8.87 23.14
CA GLY A 2 -9.27 -7.89 22.56
C GLY A 2 -7.81 -8.30 22.77
N ILE A 3 -7.03 -8.30 21.71
CA ILE A 3 -5.58 -8.52 21.77
C ILE A 3 -4.99 -7.30 22.49
N THR A 4 -4.25 -7.53 23.56
CA THR A 4 -3.49 -6.47 24.21
C THR A 4 -2.18 -6.34 23.45
N ILE A 5 -2.06 -5.32 22.62
CA ILE A 5 -0.80 -4.99 21.94
C ILE A 5 0.19 -4.54 23.01
N THR A 6 1.23 -5.31 23.23
CA THR A 6 2.18 -5.11 24.34
C THR A 6 3.31 -4.15 23.99
N ASN A 7 3.55 -3.86 22.69
CA ASN A 7 4.58 -2.94 22.24
C ASN A 7 3.96 -1.87 21.35
N THR A 8 3.54 -0.77 21.94
CA THR A 8 2.93 0.34 21.20
C THR A 8 3.99 1.30 20.69
N PRO A 9 3.76 2.03 19.58
CA PRO A 9 4.69 3.06 19.10
C PRO A 9 4.99 4.15 20.13
N MET A 10 4.11 4.31 21.13
CA MET A 10 4.34 5.24 22.24
C MET A 10 5.60 4.88 23.03
N ASP A 11 5.93 3.59 23.18
CA ASP A 11 7.09 3.14 23.94
C ASP A 11 8.42 3.52 23.27
N ASN A 12 8.38 3.81 21.97
CA ASN A 12 9.54 4.21 21.17
C ASN A 12 9.77 5.73 21.16
N PHE A 13 8.89 6.53 21.78
CA PHE A 13 9.07 7.98 21.89
C PHE A 13 9.42 8.40 23.32
N PRO A 14 10.35 9.35 23.52
CA PRO A 14 10.55 9.98 24.81
C PRO A 14 9.26 10.58 25.35
N ASP A 15 9.01 10.46 26.64
CA ASP A 15 7.77 10.91 27.30
C ASP A 15 7.39 12.36 26.96
N GLU A 16 8.39 13.24 26.88
CA GLU A 16 8.23 14.65 26.52
C GLU A 16 7.71 14.89 25.11
N GLN A 17 7.92 13.92 24.21
CA GLN A 17 7.53 14.02 22.80
C GLN A 17 6.25 13.25 22.47
N ARG A 18 5.81 12.33 23.31
CA ARG A 18 4.65 11.47 23.07
C ARG A 18 3.39 12.28 22.78
N ALA A 19 3.09 13.28 23.60
CA ALA A 19 1.91 14.13 23.41
C ALA A 19 1.94 14.90 22.08
N THR A 20 3.14 15.30 21.61
CA THR A 20 3.29 16.03 20.36
C THR A 20 3.14 15.13 19.14
N PHE A 21 3.70 13.92 19.17
CA PHE A 21 3.72 13.01 18.02
C PHE A 21 2.52 12.06 17.98
N CYS A 22 2.03 11.63 19.13
CA CYS A 22 0.96 10.64 19.21
C CYS A 22 -0.43 11.23 19.46
N GLY A 23 -0.47 12.51 19.77
CA GLY A 23 -1.72 13.15 20.20
C GLY A 23 -2.21 12.66 21.58
N VAL A 24 -3.01 13.46 22.22
CA VAL A 24 -3.68 13.12 23.49
C VAL A 24 -5.14 13.54 23.48
N ASN A 25 -5.65 13.90 22.31
CA ASN A 25 -6.96 14.52 22.19
C ASN A 25 -8.05 13.43 22.10
N GLU A 26 -9.12 13.68 22.82
CA GLU A 26 -10.37 12.93 22.60
C GLU A 26 -10.94 13.23 21.21
N PRO A 27 -11.64 12.25 20.59
CA PRO A 27 -12.27 12.46 19.29
C PRO A 27 -13.23 13.62 19.33
N LYS A 28 -13.20 14.44 18.30
CA LYS A 28 -14.10 15.59 18.15
C LYS A 28 -14.98 15.38 16.93
N SER A 29 -16.26 15.68 17.07
CA SER A 29 -17.20 15.61 15.97
C SER A 29 -17.82 16.95 15.69
N THR A 30 -18.12 17.22 14.42
CA THR A 30 -18.88 18.39 13.97
C THR A 30 -20.18 17.93 13.32
N SER A 31 -20.98 18.83 12.78
CA SER A 31 -22.15 18.47 11.96
C SER A 31 -21.79 17.76 10.63
N TYR A 32 -20.52 17.78 10.22
CA TYR A 32 -20.05 17.25 8.94
C TYR A 32 -18.99 16.16 9.06
N VAL A 33 -18.28 16.10 10.20
CA VAL A 33 -17.16 15.17 10.42
C VAL A 33 -17.36 14.47 11.74
N LYS A 34 -17.26 13.14 11.71
CA LYS A 34 -17.22 12.31 12.91
C LYS A 34 -15.84 11.68 13.03
N GLU A 35 -15.18 11.91 14.16
CA GLU A 35 -13.89 11.31 14.47
C GLU A 35 -14.09 10.04 15.30
N TYR A 36 -13.34 9.01 14.96
CA TYR A 36 -13.23 7.76 15.69
C TYR A 36 -11.80 7.56 16.13
N GLN A 37 -11.56 7.39 17.40
CA GLN A 37 -10.22 7.18 17.92
C GLN A 37 -9.78 5.74 17.72
N ILE A 38 -8.65 5.53 17.03
CA ILE A 38 -8.00 4.23 16.88
C ILE A 38 -7.51 3.79 18.28
N PRO A 39 -7.76 2.53 18.69
CA PRO A 39 -7.44 2.06 20.04
C PRO A 39 -5.95 2.16 20.38
N THR A 40 -5.07 1.72 19.46
CA THR A 40 -3.62 1.85 19.64
C THR A 40 -3.18 3.28 19.28
N ALA A 41 -2.51 3.94 20.20
CA ALA A 41 -2.01 5.29 19.99
C ALA A 41 -0.75 5.28 19.11
N CYS A 42 -0.49 6.40 18.40
CA CYS A 42 0.72 6.59 17.58
C CYS A 42 0.86 5.70 16.35
N THR A 43 -0.19 5.07 15.87
CA THR A 43 -0.14 4.10 14.78
C THR A 43 0.15 4.71 13.41
N LYS A 44 -0.08 6.02 13.22
CA LYS A 44 0.11 6.73 11.95
C LYS A 44 -0.60 6.04 10.79
N PRO A 45 -1.94 6.02 10.76
CA PRO A 45 -2.70 5.41 9.67
C PRO A 45 -2.51 6.22 8.37
N LEU A 46 -2.18 5.54 7.27
CA LEU A 46 -1.96 6.20 5.98
C LEU A 46 -2.83 5.60 4.87
N ALA A 47 -2.58 4.35 4.47
CA ALA A 47 -3.38 3.70 3.44
C ALA A 47 -4.75 3.29 4.00
N ILE A 48 -5.79 3.46 3.19
CA ILE A 48 -7.18 3.15 3.57
C ILE A 48 -7.93 2.57 2.37
N LYS A 49 -8.81 1.59 2.64
CA LYS A 49 -9.71 0.99 1.65
C LYS A 49 -11.03 0.57 2.30
N VAL A 50 -12.13 0.78 1.59
CA VAL A 50 -13.43 0.20 1.95
C VAL A 50 -13.57 -1.13 1.22
N ALA A 51 -13.80 -2.21 1.97
CA ALA A 51 -14.03 -3.54 1.43
C ALA A 51 -15.49 -3.68 0.93
N PRO A 52 -15.80 -4.71 0.12
CA PRO A 52 -17.15 -4.91 -0.42
C PRO A 52 -18.24 -5.12 0.64
N ASP A 53 -17.87 -5.58 1.83
CA ASP A 53 -18.77 -5.75 2.98
C ASP A 53 -19.11 -4.43 3.71
N GLY A 54 -18.48 -3.33 3.30
CA GLY A 54 -18.66 -2.00 3.89
C GLY A 54 -17.69 -1.68 5.04
N ASN A 55 -16.89 -2.62 5.48
CA ASN A 55 -15.86 -2.36 6.49
C ASN A 55 -14.74 -1.49 5.93
N VAL A 56 -14.21 -0.62 6.77
CA VAL A 56 -13.11 0.29 6.43
C VAL A 56 -11.81 -0.30 6.96
N TRP A 57 -10.89 -0.60 6.06
CA TRP A 57 -9.58 -1.13 6.39
C TRP A 57 -8.50 -0.07 6.23
N PHE A 58 -7.52 -0.07 7.10
CA PHE A 58 -6.40 0.87 7.04
C PHE A 58 -5.13 0.25 7.62
N VAL A 59 -3.98 0.80 7.21
CA VAL A 59 -2.66 0.34 7.66
C VAL A 59 -2.14 1.26 8.74
N GLU A 60 -1.70 0.69 9.84
CA GLU A 60 -1.05 1.36 10.97
C GLU A 60 0.46 1.37 10.77
N SER A 61 0.94 2.34 9.99
CA SER A 61 2.30 2.38 9.44
C SER A 61 3.44 2.40 10.47
N ASN A 62 3.17 2.80 11.71
CA ASN A 62 4.19 2.82 12.77
C ASN A 62 4.33 1.49 13.50
N VAL A 63 3.39 0.56 13.35
CA VAL A 63 3.40 -0.77 13.99
C VAL A 63 3.30 -1.90 12.97
N GLY A 64 3.11 -1.59 11.69
CA GLY A 64 2.98 -2.59 10.63
C GLY A 64 1.70 -3.41 10.68
N ASN A 65 0.73 -3.02 11.48
CA ASN A 65 -0.56 -3.69 11.59
C ASN A 65 -1.52 -3.25 10.50
N ILE A 66 -2.48 -4.08 10.20
CA ILE A 66 -3.70 -3.70 9.52
C ILE A 66 -4.85 -3.64 10.53
N ALA A 67 -5.76 -2.69 10.36
CA ALA A 67 -6.92 -2.56 11.20
C ALA A 67 -8.20 -2.47 10.38
N LYS A 68 -9.30 -2.94 10.97
CA LYS A 68 -10.64 -2.89 10.42
C LYS A 68 -11.55 -2.06 11.34
N PHE A 69 -12.31 -1.17 10.74
CA PHE A 69 -13.40 -0.45 11.40
C PHE A 69 -14.73 -0.87 10.79
N ASP A 70 -15.66 -1.32 11.64
CA ASP A 70 -17.04 -1.58 11.25
C ASP A 70 -17.87 -0.30 11.49
N PRO A 71 -18.36 0.37 10.44
CA PRO A 71 -19.10 1.61 10.58
C PRO A 71 -20.52 1.42 11.15
N VAL A 72 -21.04 0.20 11.22
CA VAL A 72 -22.36 -0.10 11.77
C VAL A 72 -22.31 -0.22 13.29
N SER A 73 -21.36 -1.00 13.80
CA SER A 73 -21.14 -1.17 15.25
C SER A 73 -20.21 -0.10 15.83
N GLU A 74 -19.53 0.66 14.99
CA GLU A 74 -18.51 1.67 15.36
C GLU A 74 -17.36 1.05 16.17
N THR A 75 -16.93 -0.14 15.79
CA THR A 75 -15.88 -0.88 16.51
C THR A 75 -14.65 -1.10 15.62
N PHE A 76 -13.49 -1.08 16.28
CA PHE A 76 -12.21 -1.43 15.67
C PHE A 76 -11.81 -2.87 15.98
N THR A 77 -11.10 -3.47 15.03
CA THR A 77 -10.33 -4.70 15.21
C THR A 77 -8.95 -4.44 14.63
N GLU A 78 -7.91 -4.55 15.46
CA GLU A 78 -6.52 -4.40 15.06
C GLU A 78 -5.91 -5.81 14.97
N PHE A 79 -5.15 -6.09 13.91
CA PHE A 79 -4.51 -7.37 13.66
C PHE A 79 -3.00 -7.20 13.78
N GLU A 80 -2.41 -7.82 14.79
CA GLU A 80 -0.97 -7.72 15.06
C GLU A 80 -0.18 -8.45 13.98
N ASN A 81 0.85 -7.80 13.46
CA ASN A 81 1.79 -8.38 12.50
C ASN A 81 3.00 -8.93 13.25
N GLU A 82 2.95 -10.21 13.60
CA GLU A 82 4.00 -10.89 14.39
C GLU A 82 5.39 -10.92 13.69
N VAL A 83 5.43 -10.72 12.37
CA VAL A 83 6.70 -10.70 11.62
C VAL A 83 7.23 -9.29 11.41
N TRP A 84 6.55 -8.28 11.93
CA TRP A 84 7.01 -6.90 11.88
C TRP A 84 8.22 -6.69 12.81
N PRO A 85 9.32 -6.09 12.33
CA PRO A 85 10.49 -5.86 13.18
C PRO A 85 10.19 -4.88 14.32
N ASP A 86 10.64 -5.22 15.53
CA ASP A 86 10.48 -4.37 16.71
C ASP A 86 10.99 -2.94 16.48
N GLY A 87 10.13 -1.96 16.75
CA GLY A 87 10.46 -0.55 16.60
C GLY A 87 10.57 -0.05 15.16
N ALA A 88 10.29 -0.91 14.18
CA ALA A 88 10.28 -0.55 12.78
C ALA A 88 9.13 0.43 12.47
N ARG A 89 9.35 1.27 11.47
CA ARG A 89 8.38 2.24 10.98
C ARG A 89 8.42 2.28 9.46
N THR A 90 7.27 2.47 8.86
CA THR A 90 7.16 2.59 7.41
C THR A 90 6.24 3.72 6.99
N MET A 91 6.07 3.84 5.69
CA MET A 91 5.02 4.61 5.04
C MET A 91 4.28 3.73 4.05
N SER A 92 3.09 3.28 4.42
CA SER A 92 2.21 2.48 3.57
C SER A 92 1.21 3.40 2.90
N TRP A 93 1.47 3.78 1.64
CA TRP A 93 0.65 4.74 0.91
C TRP A 93 -0.44 4.12 0.05
N GLY A 94 -0.26 2.88 -0.38
CA GLY A 94 -1.15 2.17 -1.28
C GLY A 94 -1.80 0.98 -0.61
N MET A 95 -3.12 0.83 -0.78
CA MET A 95 -3.89 -0.33 -0.30
C MET A 95 -5.04 -0.60 -1.24
N ASP A 96 -5.29 -1.88 -1.52
CA ASP A 96 -6.47 -2.32 -2.24
C ASP A 96 -6.93 -3.71 -1.78
N TYR A 97 -8.15 -4.07 -2.16
CA TYR A 97 -8.80 -5.34 -1.82
C TYR A 97 -8.89 -6.22 -3.07
N SER A 98 -8.46 -7.46 -2.97
CA SER A 98 -8.54 -8.45 -4.05
C SER A 98 -9.77 -9.33 -3.94
N SER A 99 -10.19 -9.89 -5.07
CA SER A 99 -11.41 -10.71 -5.15
C SER A 99 -11.34 -12.03 -4.38
N ASP A 100 -10.16 -12.48 -4.00
CA ASP A 100 -9.92 -13.66 -3.15
C ASP A 100 -10.05 -13.37 -1.65
N GLY A 101 -10.39 -12.14 -1.27
CA GLY A 101 -10.62 -11.77 0.13
C GLY A 101 -9.40 -11.25 0.86
N ALA A 102 -8.36 -10.82 0.15
CA ALA A 102 -7.16 -10.28 0.77
C ALA A 102 -7.04 -8.76 0.64
N MET A 103 -6.47 -8.13 1.66
CA MET A 103 -5.96 -6.76 1.62
C MET A 103 -4.49 -6.78 1.21
N TRP A 104 -4.15 -5.94 0.26
CA TRP A 104 -2.79 -5.74 -0.22
C TRP A 104 -2.34 -4.32 0.05
N TYR A 105 -1.13 -4.14 0.53
CA TYR A 105 -0.60 -2.80 0.78
C TYR A 105 0.92 -2.72 0.57
N THR A 106 1.38 -1.53 0.25
CA THR A 106 2.79 -1.25 -0.03
C THR A 106 3.54 -0.91 1.25
N ASP A 107 4.81 -1.32 1.30
CA ASP A 107 5.76 -0.95 2.34
C ASP A 107 7.05 -0.44 1.72
N GLY A 108 7.23 0.87 1.73
CA GLY A 108 8.38 1.50 1.11
C GLY A 108 9.68 1.41 1.92
N SER A 109 9.62 1.02 3.20
CA SER A 109 10.82 0.96 4.05
C SER A 109 11.50 -0.41 4.04
N PHE A 110 10.73 -1.46 3.72
CA PHE A 110 11.21 -2.84 3.75
C PHE A 110 11.16 -3.52 2.38
N ASP A 111 10.94 -2.76 1.31
CA ASP A 111 10.84 -3.29 -0.06
C ASP A 111 9.90 -4.50 -0.12
N THR A 112 8.73 -4.35 0.48
CA THR A 112 7.76 -5.42 0.69
C THR A 112 6.39 -4.99 0.22
N ILE A 113 5.69 -5.93 -0.39
CA ILE A 113 4.24 -5.86 -0.58
C ILE A 113 3.62 -6.83 0.42
N TRP A 114 2.76 -6.31 1.26
CA TRP A 114 2.05 -7.11 2.25
C TRP A 114 0.72 -7.59 1.70
N ARG A 115 0.43 -8.86 1.95
CA ARG A 115 -0.89 -9.45 1.79
C ARG A 115 -1.44 -9.85 3.15
N PHE A 116 -2.64 -9.42 3.45
CA PHE A 116 -3.37 -9.85 4.63
C PHE A 116 -4.64 -10.59 4.21
N ASP A 117 -4.72 -11.88 4.53
CA ASP A 117 -5.91 -12.68 4.32
C ASP A 117 -6.96 -12.33 5.37
N THR A 118 -8.11 -11.77 4.91
CA THR A 118 -9.14 -11.28 5.85
C THR A 118 -10.00 -12.39 6.45
N ILE A 119 -9.86 -13.63 5.96
CA ILE A 119 -10.58 -14.82 6.44
C ILE A 119 -9.74 -15.57 7.46
N ASP A 120 -8.48 -15.87 7.08
CA ASP A 120 -7.55 -16.61 7.93
C ASP A 120 -6.78 -15.71 8.92
N GLU A 121 -6.92 -14.40 8.78
CA GLU A 121 -6.27 -13.35 9.59
C GLU A 121 -4.74 -13.50 9.62
N LYS A 122 -4.14 -13.77 8.43
CA LYS A 122 -2.70 -14.01 8.29
C LYS A 122 -2.03 -13.01 7.36
N TYR A 123 -0.80 -12.69 7.71
CA TYR A 123 0.09 -11.88 6.90
C TYR A 123 1.04 -12.72 6.06
N ASP A 124 1.21 -12.31 4.81
CA ASP A 124 2.27 -12.76 3.92
C ASP A 124 3.13 -11.55 3.52
N ALA A 125 4.44 -11.66 3.73
CA ALA A 125 5.42 -10.67 3.30
C ALA A 125 6.00 -11.09 1.95
N ILE A 126 5.79 -10.29 0.92
CA ILE A 126 6.21 -10.58 -0.44
C ILE A 126 7.31 -9.59 -0.81
N SER A 127 8.51 -10.11 -1.07
CA SER A 127 9.65 -9.29 -1.44
C SER A 127 9.40 -8.52 -2.73
N TYR A 128 9.65 -7.22 -2.71
CA TYR A 128 9.64 -6.36 -3.87
C TYR A 128 11.07 -6.22 -4.42
N PRO A 129 11.31 -6.40 -5.73
CA PRO A 129 12.64 -6.31 -6.29
C PRO A 129 13.15 -4.87 -6.27
N VAL A 130 14.17 -4.63 -5.46
CA VAL A 130 14.86 -3.33 -5.39
C VAL A 130 15.73 -3.14 -6.61
N SER A 131 15.63 -1.99 -7.28
CA SER A 131 16.56 -1.60 -8.33
C SER A 131 17.85 -0.99 -7.73
N GLU A 132 18.93 -0.92 -8.53
CA GLU A 132 20.19 -0.26 -8.11
C GLU A 132 19.97 1.23 -7.77
N GLU A 133 18.93 1.85 -8.32
CA GLU A 133 18.55 3.25 -8.08
C GLU A 133 17.65 3.44 -6.85
N GLY A 134 17.36 2.37 -6.15
CA GLY A 134 16.41 2.33 -5.05
C GLY A 134 14.99 2.01 -5.51
N SER A 135 14.13 1.71 -4.57
CA SER A 135 12.72 1.44 -4.80
C SER A 135 11.90 1.99 -3.65
N LEU A 136 10.72 2.52 -3.98
CA LEU A 136 9.77 3.02 -2.99
C LEU A 136 8.34 2.78 -3.53
N PRO A 137 7.80 1.56 -3.35
CA PRO A 137 6.43 1.27 -3.77
C PRO A 137 5.45 2.11 -2.95
N GLN A 138 4.55 2.83 -3.64
CA GLN A 138 3.61 3.75 -2.99
C GLN A 138 2.16 3.45 -3.34
N LYS A 139 1.62 4.06 -4.39
CA LYS A 139 0.23 3.85 -4.79
C LYS A 139 0.04 2.41 -5.26
N LEU A 140 -1.03 1.78 -4.80
CA LEU A 140 -1.43 0.44 -5.20
C LEU A 140 -2.90 0.45 -5.62
N SER A 141 -3.23 -0.28 -6.69
CA SER A 141 -4.61 -0.54 -7.10
C SER A 141 -4.71 -1.88 -7.81
N ILE A 142 -5.83 -2.57 -7.63
CA ILE A 142 -6.09 -3.88 -8.24
C ILE A 142 -7.12 -3.71 -9.36
N HIS A 143 -6.76 -4.17 -10.56
CA HIS A 143 -7.60 -4.17 -11.75
C HIS A 143 -7.66 -5.59 -12.34
N GLY A 144 -8.78 -6.28 -12.12
CA GLY A 144 -8.91 -7.70 -12.48
C GLY A 144 -7.93 -8.57 -11.71
N SER A 145 -7.09 -9.33 -12.42
CA SER A 145 -6.00 -10.12 -11.83
C SER A 145 -4.70 -9.35 -11.65
N ASN A 146 -4.66 -8.06 -11.96
CA ASN A 146 -3.43 -7.28 -11.89
C ASN A 146 -3.43 -6.38 -10.68
N MET A 147 -2.44 -6.52 -9.85
CA MET A 147 -2.05 -5.49 -8.93
C MET A 147 -1.05 -4.57 -9.64
N ILE A 148 -1.33 -3.28 -9.59
CA ILE A 148 -0.55 -2.22 -10.23
C ILE A 148 -0.08 -1.28 -9.14
N PHE A 149 1.18 -0.90 -9.15
CA PHE A 149 1.69 0.08 -8.20
C PHE A 149 2.78 0.96 -8.79
N THR A 150 2.89 2.15 -8.24
CA THR A 150 3.95 3.09 -8.56
C THR A 150 5.18 2.77 -7.73
N ASP A 151 6.35 2.80 -8.35
CA ASP A 151 7.62 2.86 -7.66
C ASP A 151 8.16 4.28 -7.78
N PHE A 152 8.08 5.01 -6.68
CA PHE A 152 8.37 6.45 -6.64
C PHE A 152 9.81 6.76 -7.06
N THR A 153 10.79 6.18 -6.39
CA THR A 153 12.21 6.40 -6.65
C THR A 153 12.74 5.60 -7.83
N GLY A 154 12.14 4.43 -8.09
CA GLY A 154 12.50 3.60 -9.24
C GLY A 154 11.95 4.11 -10.58
N SER A 155 11.19 5.21 -10.59
CA SER A 155 10.64 5.83 -11.81
C SER A 155 9.86 4.87 -12.71
N LYS A 156 9.09 3.95 -12.12
CA LYS A 156 8.38 2.91 -12.88
C LYS A 156 6.98 2.63 -12.38
N ILE A 157 6.18 2.07 -13.27
CA ILE A 157 4.92 1.39 -12.95
C ILE A 157 5.19 -0.10 -12.94
N THR A 158 4.84 -0.77 -11.87
CA THR A 158 5.06 -2.21 -11.69
C THR A 158 3.74 -2.95 -11.66
N PHE A 159 3.72 -4.09 -12.31
CA PHE A 159 2.61 -5.03 -12.36
C PHE A 159 2.97 -6.32 -11.65
N PHE A 160 1.97 -6.88 -11.02
CA PHE A 160 2.02 -8.17 -10.36
C PHE A 160 0.76 -8.95 -10.71
N ASP A 161 0.90 -10.15 -11.26
CA ASP A 161 -0.24 -10.97 -11.63
C ASP A 161 -0.70 -11.82 -10.45
N LEU A 162 -1.86 -11.47 -9.88
CA LEU A 162 -2.49 -12.18 -8.76
C LEU A 162 -2.96 -13.59 -9.12
N ALA A 163 -3.08 -13.92 -10.42
CA ALA A 163 -3.45 -15.25 -10.87
C ALA A 163 -2.29 -16.25 -10.86
N GLN A 164 -1.05 -15.76 -10.73
CA GLN A 164 0.13 -16.62 -10.56
C GLN A 164 0.24 -17.09 -9.10
N ASN A 165 0.84 -18.27 -8.94
CA ASN A 165 1.08 -18.80 -7.60
C ASN A 165 2.02 -17.86 -6.83
N VAL A 166 1.70 -17.59 -5.56
CA VAL A 166 2.47 -16.66 -4.71
C VAL A 166 3.96 -17.02 -4.66
N ASP A 167 4.29 -18.30 -4.84
CA ASP A 167 5.67 -18.79 -4.86
C ASP A 167 6.43 -18.55 -6.19
N GLU A 168 5.72 -18.15 -7.27
CA GLU A 168 6.27 -17.91 -8.61
C GLU A 168 6.09 -16.46 -9.08
N LEU A 169 6.22 -15.51 -8.20
CA LEU A 169 5.88 -14.11 -8.44
C LEU A 169 6.74 -13.46 -9.52
N ALA A 170 6.13 -13.20 -10.66
CA ALA A 170 6.73 -12.41 -11.72
C ALA A 170 6.25 -10.94 -11.61
N TYR A 171 7.17 -10.07 -11.24
CA TYR A 171 6.98 -8.64 -11.42
C TYR A 171 7.36 -8.27 -12.85
N SER A 172 6.55 -7.43 -13.47
CA SER A 172 6.93 -6.75 -14.71
C SER A 172 6.81 -5.24 -14.51
N SER A 173 7.68 -4.47 -15.15
CA SER A 173 7.70 -3.02 -14.94
C SER A 173 7.89 -2.25 -16.22
N ILE A 174 7.25 -1.08 -16.31
CA ILE A 174 7.51 -0.06 -17.32
C ILE A 174 8.26 1.09 -16.66
N VAL A 175 9.50 1.28 -17.07
CA VAL A 175 10.32 2.41 -16.62
C VAL A 175 9.92 3.67 -17.39
N ALA A 176 9.79 4.80 -16.70
CA ALA A 176 9.54 6.07 -17.35
C ALA A 176 10.73 6.44 -18.26
N PRO A 177 10.47 6.95 -19.49
CA PRO A 177 11.53 7.26 -20.44
C PRO A 177 12.33 8.54 -20.08
N ILE A 178 12.19 9.03 -18.88
CA ILE A 178 12.75 10.27 -18.38
C ILE A 178 13.75 9.94 -17.27
N PRO A 179 15.06 10.12 -17.50
CA PRO A 179 16.06 9.82 -16.50
C PRO A 179 15.94 10.72 -15.26
N ASN A 180 16.31 10.19 -14.10
CA ASN A 180 16.29 10.89 -12.81
C ASN A 180 14.92 11.51 -12.45
N SER A 181 13.85 10.81 -12.81
CA SER A 181 12.49 11.23 -12.53
C SER A 181 11.87 10.43 -11.39
N PHE A 182 10.79 10.94 -10.84
CA PHE A 182 9.99 10.28 -9.81
C PHE A 182 8.58 10.01 -10.35
N THR A 183 8.06 8.82 -10.09
CA THR A 183 6.70 8.44 -10.47
C THR A 183 5.73 8.80 -9.35
N GLY A 184 4.69 9.55 -9.68
CA GLY A 184 3.66 9.96 -8.73
C GLY A 184 2.49 8.97 -8.64
N ASP A 185 1.28 9.49 -8.74
CA ASP A 185 0.05 8.70 -8.70
C ASP A 185 -0.38 8.27 -10.12
N PHE A 186 -1.26 7.26 -10.19
CA PHE A 186 -1.82 6.77 -11.44
C PHE A 186 -3.33 6.58 -11.38
N ALA A 187 -3.96 6.53 -12.54
CA ALA A 187 -5.35 6.16 -12.72
C ALA A 187 -5.51 5.33 -14.01
N VAL A 188 -6.51 4.45 -14.02
CA VAL A 188 -6.85 3.65 -15.20
C VAL A 188 -8.20 4.10 -15.75
N ASP A 189 -8.26 4.39 -17.03
CA ASP A 189 -9.50 4.81 -17.70
C ASP A 189 -10.36 3.60 -18.15
N SER A 190 -11.57 3.87 -18.62
CA SER A 190 -12.51 2.84 -19.09
C SER A 190 -12.07 2.08 -20.36
N LYS A 191 -10.95 2.48 -20.98
CA LYS A 191 -10.34 1.82 -22.13
C LYS A 191 -9.06 1.07 -21.78
N ASN A 192 -8.82 0.84 -20.49
CA ASN A 192 -7.60 0.23 -19.94
C ASN A 192 -6.30 0.99 -20.30
N ASN A 193 -6.38 2.32 -20.48
CA ASN A 193 -5.18 3.13 -20.51
C ASN A 193 -4.83 3.52 -19.07
N LEU A 194 -3.60 3.24 -18.68
CA LEU A 194 -3.01 3.75 -17.45
C LEU A 194 -2.41 5.11 -17.72
N TRP A 195 -2.78 6.07 -16.91
CA TRP A 195 -2.28 7.44 -16.90
C TRP A 195 -1.51 7.66 -15.61
N TYR A 196 -0.33 8.23 -15.65
CA TYR A 196 0.46 8.51 -14.46
C TYR A 196 1.26 9.80 -14.57
N THR A 197 1.51 10.40 -13.43
CA THR A 197 2.35 11.59 -13.33
C THR A 197 3.80 11.20 -13.07
N ASN A 198 4.70 11.94 -13.68
CA ASN A 198 6.13 11.77 -13.48
C ASN A 198 6.78 13.15 -13.49
N TRP A 199 7.81 13.38 -12.71
CA TRP A 199 8.49 14.66 -12.67
C TRP A 199 9.98 14.52 -12.38
N VAL A 200 10.72 15.49 -12.87
CA VAL A 200 12.13 15.70 -12.51
C VAL A 200 12.18 16.85 -11.52
N PRO A 201 12.80 16.70 -10.35
CA PRO A 201 12.84 17.76 -9.34
C PRO A 201 13.32 19.09 -9.90
N GLU A 202 12.65 20.18 -9.49
CA GLU A 202 12.98 21.56 -9.80
C GLU A 202 12.98 21.94 -11.31
N THR A 203 12.55 21.03 -12.20
CA THR A 203 12.61 21.27 -13.64
C THR A 203 11.25 21.16 -14.31
N THR A 204 10.67 19.99 -14.42
CA THR A 204 9.45 19.78 -15.19
C THR A 204 8.65 18.57 -14.74
N GLY A 205 7.35 18.56 -15.05
CA GLY A 205 6.44 17.43 -14.84
C GLY A 205 5.86 16.94 -16.16
N PHE A 206 5.49 15.67 -16.17
CA PHE A 206 4.95 14.98 -17.34
C PHE A 206 3.69 14.20 -16.95
N LEU A 207 2.77 14.12 -17.89
CA LEU A 207 1.67 13.18 -17.88
C LEU A 207 1.97 12.11 -18.93
N LEU A 208 2.04 10.86 -18.49
CA LEU A 208 2.37 9.71 -19.32
C LEU A 208 1.20 8.75 -19.39
N SER A 209 1.11 7.99 -20.47
CA SER A 209 0.09 6.95 -20.59
C SER A 209 0.56 5.79 -21.45
N PHE A 210 -0.01 4.62 -21.17
CA PHE A 210 0.09 3.44 -22.03
C PHE A 210 -1.16 2.57 -21.87
N ASN A 211 -1.43 1.72 -22.85
CA ASN A 211 -2.52 0.76 -22.79
C ASN A 211 -2.04 -0.55 -22.13
N ILE A 212 -2.70 -0.97 -21.06
CA ILE A 212 -2.33 -2.13 -20.24
C ILE A 212 -2.36 -3.42 -21.07
N GLU A 213 -3.41 -3.62 -21.86
CA GLU A 213 -3.57 -4.85 -22.65
C GLU A 213 -2.48 -4.99 -23.72
N LYS A 214 -2.18 -3.88 -24.40
CA LYS A 214 -1.08 -3.86 -25.38
C LYS A 214 0.25 -4.18 -24.73
N TYR A 215 0.55 -3.56 -23.57
CA TYR A 215 1.78 -3.83 -22.84
C TYR A 215 1.92 -5.31 -22.48
N LYS A 216 0.86 -5.94 -21.98
CA LYS A 216 0.86 -7.35 -21.63
C LYS A 216 1.06 -8.25 -22.84
N GLN A 217 0.41 -7.94 -23.95
CA GLN A 217 0.56 -8.69 -25.19
C GLN A 217 2.00 -8.62 -25.71
N ASP A 218 2.59 -7.44 -25.74
CA ASP A 218 3.98 -7.23 -26.18
C ASP A 218 4.96 -7.94 -25.23
N SER A 219 4.76 -7.88 -23.93
CA SER A 219 5.58 -8.56 -22.92
C SER A 219 5.50 -10.08 -23.04
N PHE A 220 4.32 -10.63 -23.32
CA PHE A 220 4.13 -12.05 -23.57
C PHE A 220 4.86 -12.51 -24.82
N LEU A 221 4.75 -11.77 -25.92
CA LEU A 221 5.44 -12.09 -27.19
C LEU A 221 6.97 -12.09 -27.02
N GLN A 222 7.50 -11.10 -26.28
CA GLN A 222 8.93 -11.06 -25.97
C GLN A 222 9.40 -12.25 -25.12
N SER A 223 8.61 -12.65 -24.12
CA SER A 223 8.94 -13.78 -23.24
C SER A 223 8.89 -15.12 -23.94
N THR A 224 8.07 -15.26 -24.98
CA THR A 224 7.89 -16.50 -25.78
C THR A 224 8.77 -16.56 -27.00
N GLY A 225 9.53 -15.50 -27.34
CA GLY A 225 10.37 -15.43 -28.52
C GLY A 225 9.59 -15.47 -29.85
N MET A 226 8.31 -15.14 -29.81
CA MET A 226 7.45 -14.98 -30.98
C MET A 226 7.49 -13.50 -31.42
N GLU A 227 8.45 -13.14 -32.28
CA GLU A 227 8.45 -11.89 -33.04
C GLU A 227 7.65 -12.05 -34.33
#